data_7bda16d7b12077aa5bb7e295a96db6fb
#
_entry.id   7bda16d7b12077aa5bb7e295a96db6fb
#
_cell.length_a   1.000
_cell.length_b   1.000
_cell.length_c   1.000
_cell.angle_alpha   90.00
_cell.angle_beta   90.00
_cell.angle_gamma   90.00
#
_symmetry.space_group_name_H-M   'P 1'
#
loop_
_entity.id
_entity.type
_entity.pdbx_description
1 polymer ?
#
loop_
_entity_poly.entity_id
_entity_poly.type
_entity_poly.pdbx_seq_one_letter_code
_entity_poly.pdbx_strand_id
1 'polypeptide(L)'
;MLAHPNTGQAFDSPVGPGTGWLGDPATPRTPVAADAARVTELAAQAGSIPELDAVTSVCRACPRLVTWREDVAKAKRKAFADQPYWGRPVPGWGSERPRLLIVGLAPAAHGANRTGRMFTGDRSGDQLYAALHRAGLVNQPISVDAADGLRANRIRIVAPVRCAPPANAPTPAERDTCRPWLAAEWRLVSEHVRAIVALGGFAWQIALRLPGPLPDGAGAPKPRFGHGVVAELGTGVRLLGCYHPSQQNMFTGRLTPAMLDEVFGNAKKLAGIR
;
A
#
# COMPACT_ATOMS: atom_id res chain seq x y z
N MET A 1 26.94 1.60 -4.97
CA MET A 1 26.20 1.82 -3.71
C MET A 1 26.13 3.30 -3.38
N LEU A 2 25.03 3.78 -2.78
CA LEU A 2 24.81 5.15 -2.32
C LEU A 2 24.37 5.13 -0.85
N ALA A 3 24.72 6.17 -0.09
CA ALA A 3 24.36 6.27 1.32
C ALA A 3 22.85 6.60 1.46
N HIS A 4 22.18 5.89 2.35
CA HIS A 4 20.80 6.21 2.74
C HIS A 4 20.80 7.52 3.55
N PRO A 5 19.93 8.50 3.23
CA PRO A 5 20.04 9.85 3.81
C PRO A 5 19.92 9.88 5.34
N ASN A 6 19.12 9.00 5.94
CA ASN A 6 18.89 9.00 7.38
C ASN A 6 19.77 8.02 8.16
N THR A 7 20.23 6.91 7.55
CA THR A 7 21.04 5.91 8.25
C THR A 7 22.53 5.99 7.93
N GLY A 8 22.91 6.64 6.83
CA GLY A 8 24.29 6.67 6.33
C GLY A 8 24.77 5.34 5.73
N GLN A 9 24.01 4.25 5.88
CA GLN A 9 24.37 2.96 5.33
C GLN A 9 24.30 2.97 3.80
N ALA A 10 25.28 2.36 3.15
CA ALA A 10 25.35 2.30 1.69
C ALA A 10 24.58 1.11 1.11
N PHE A 11 23.78 1.37 0.06
CA PHE A 11 22.99 0.37 -0.64
C PHE A 11 23.12 0.49 -2.16
N ASP A 12 22.93 -0.62 -2.86
CA ASP A 12 22.69 -0.64 -4.30
C ASP A 12 21.27 -0.20 -4.64
N SER A 13 21.01 0.02 -5.91
CA SER A 13 19.68 0.31 -6.45
C SER A 13 19.41 -0.57 -7.69
N PRO A 14 18.47 -1.51 -7.59
CA PRO A 14 17.61 -1.89 -6.46
C PRO A 14 18.35 -2.40 -5.23
N VAL A 15 17.75 -2.20 -4.04
CA VAL A 15 18.26 -2.73 -2.78
C VAL A 15 18.17 -4.26 -2.75
N GLY A 16 19.27 -4.95 -2.44
CA GLY A 16 19.27 -6.40 -2.28
C GLY A 16 18.49 -6.85 -1.03
N PRO A 17 17.78 -7.98 -1.05
CA PRO A 17 17.07 -8.49 0.12
C PRO A 17 18.06 -8.85 1.24
N GLY A 18 17.72 -8.45 2.46
CA GLY A 18 18.52 -8.75 3.66
C GLY A 18 19.84 -7.98 3.75
N THR A 19 20.01 -6.88 3.03
CA THR A 19 21.22 -6.05 3.10
C THR A 19 21.18 -5.01 4.23
N GLY A 20 20.16 -5.04 5.08
CA GLY A 20 20.02 -4.13 6.23
C GLY A 20 19.20 -2.87 5.95
N TRP A 21 18.47 -2.81 4.81
CA TRP A 21 17.48 -1.74 4.61
C TRP A 21 16.44 -1.79 5.73
N LEU A 22 16.20 -0.64 6.36
CA LEU A 22 15.30 -0.60 7.50
C LEU A 22 13.86 -0.98 7.09
N GLY A 23 13.29 -1.93 7.83
CA GLY A 23 11.97 -2.47 7.53
C GLY A 23 11.93 -3.46 6.36
N ASP A 24 13.11 -3.91 5.83
CA ASP A 24 13.14 -5.01 4.85
C ASP A 24 12.69 -6.32 5.50
N PRO A 25 11.52 -6.88 5.10
CA PRO A 25 11.04 -8.15 5.68
C PRO A 25 11.75 -9.37 5.09
N ALA A 26 12.48 -9.20 3.97
CA ALA A 26 13.09 -10.32 3.26
C ALA A 26 14.54 -10.58 3.67
N THR A 27 14.95 -11.81 3.47
CA THR A 27 16.35 -12.26 3.55
C THR A 27 16.83 -12.76 2.18
N PRO A 28 18.13 -13.00 1.97
CA PRO A 28 18.63 -13.61 0.73
C PRO A 28 18.03 -14.99 0.42
N ARG A 29 17.42 -15.65 1.41
CA ARG A 29 16.79 -16.98 1.27
C ARG A 29 15.28 -16.92 1.06
N THR A 30 14.68 -15.73 1.07
CA THR A 30 13.23 -15.57 0.89
C THR A 30 12.80 -16.09 -0.49
N PRO A 31 11.80 -16.98 -0.57
CA PRO A 31 11.35 -17.55 -1.84
C PRO A 31 10.83 -16.47 -2.79
N VAL A 32 11.24 -16.54 -4.06
CA VAL A 32 10.86 -15.60 -5.12
C VAL A 32 9.72 -16.19 -5.94
N ALA A 33 8.65 -15.42 -6.14
CA ALA A 33 7.61 -15.71 -7.11
C ALA A 33 8.04 -15.21 -8.50
N ALA A 34 8.34 -16.12 -9.42
CA ALA A 34 8.76 -15.80 -10.79
C ALA A 34 7.59 -15.67 -11.78
N ASP A 35 6.42 -16.20 -11.43
CA ASP A 35 5.21 -16.22 -12.25
C ASP A 35 3.93 -16.19 -11.39
N ALA A 36 2.75 -16.14 -12.05
CA ALA A 36 1.45 -16.04 -11.39
C ALA A 36 1.10 -17.28 -10.55
N ALA A 37 1.53 -18.47 -10.98
CA ALA A 37 1.28 -19.72 -10.25
C ALA A 37 2.04 -19.70 -8.91
N ARG A 38 3.31 -19.30 -8.97
CA ARG A 38 4.15 -19.18 -7.77
C ARG A 38 3.69 -18.07 -6.83
N VAL A 39 3.12 -16.96 -7.35
CA VAL A 39 2.44 -15.94 -6.53
C VAL A 39 1.29 -16.56 -5.73
N THR A 40 0.43 -17.33 -6.41
CA THR A 40 -0.72 -17.97 -5.77
C THR A 40 -0.30 -18.94 -4.68
N GLU A 41 0.72 -19.76 -4.96
CA GLU A 41 1.24 -20.74 -4.03
C GLU A 41 1.84 -20.07 -2.77
N LEU A 42 2.78 -19.13 -2.94
CA LEU A 42 3.43 -18.46 -1.81
C LEU A 42 2.45 -17.62 -1.00
N ALA A 43 1.45 -16.99 -1.65
CA ALA A 43 0.40 -16.26 -0.97
C ALA A 43 -0.48 -17.18 -0.10
N ALA A 44 -0.77 -18.39 -0.57
CA ALA A 44 -1.55 -19.37 0.19
C ALA A 44 -0.76 -19.93 1.39
N GLN A 45 0.54 -20.12 1.23
CA GLN A 45 1.44 -20.66 2.26
C GLN A 45 1.75 -19.67 3.39
N ALA A 46 1.70 -18.36 3.14
CA ALA A 46 2.01 -17.36 4.15
C ALA A 46 1.04 -17.46 5.35
N GLY A 47 1.55 -17.79 6.53
CA GLY A 47 0.81 -17.94 7.77
C GLY A 47 0.75 -16.68 8.62
N SER A 48 1.56 -15.66 8.30
CA SER A 48 1.66 -14.41 9.05
C SER A 48 1.91 -13.21 8.13
N ILE A 49 1.66 -12.02 8.64
CA ILE A 49 1.95 -10.76 7.92
C ILE A 49 3.44 -10.60 7.61
N PRO A 50 4.38 -10.85 8.55
CA PRO A 50 5.81 -10.79 8.24
C PRO A 50 6.24 -11.75 7.11
N GLU A 51 5.73 -12.99 7.12
CA GLU A 51 6.01 -13.96 6.04
C GLU A 51 5.45 -13.48 4.70
N LEU A 52 4.20 -12.99 4.67
CA LEU A 52 3.58 -12.44 3.47
C LEU A 52 4.35 -11.22 2.93
N ASP A 53 4.72 -10.30 3.81
CA ASP A 53 5.47 -9.11 3.44
C ASP A 53 6.85 -9.48 2.87
N ALA A 54 7.52 -10.50 3.44
CA ALA A 54 8.80 -11.00 2.95
C ALA A 54 8.69 -11.53 1.52
N VAL A 55 7.83 -12.52 1.25
CA VAL A 55 7.69 -13.11 -0.09
C VAL A 55 7.14 -12.12 -1.11
N THR A 56 6.25 -11.21 -0.71
CA THR A 56 5.75 -10.14 -1.56
C THR A 56 6.89 -9.21 -2.01
N SER A 57 7.78 -8.83 -1.09
CA SER A 57 8.83 -7.83 -1.34
C SER A 57 9.91 -8.29 -2.31
N VAL A 58 10.00 -9.58 -2.63
CA VAL A 58 10.95 -10.15 -3.60
C VAL A 58 10.28 -10.71 -4.85
N CYS A 59 8.97 -10.50 -5.05
CA CYS A 59 8.22 -11.01 -6.20
C CYS A 59 8.75 -10.44 -7.53
N ARG A 60 8.82 -11.31 -8.57
CA ARG A 60 9.27 -10.98 -9.93
C ARG A 60 8.30 -11.47 -11.03
N ALA A 61 7.05 -11.78 -10.68
CA ALA A 61 6.09 -12.46 -11.55
C ALA A 61 5.58 -11.62 -12.75
N CYS A 62 5.80 -10.29 -12.74
CA CYS A 62 5.34 -9.39 -13.81
C CYS A 62 6.55 -8.76 -14.53
N PRO A 63 7.05 -9.32 -15.65
CA PRO A 63 8.29 -8.88 -16.30
C PRO A 63 8.32 -7.39 -16.61
N ARG A 64 7.22 -6.81 -17.15
CA ARG A 64 7.13 -5.37 -17.46
C ARG A 64 7.29 -4.51 -16.21
N LEU A 65 6.67 -4.89 -15.10
CA LEU A 65 6.78 -4.14 -13.84
C LEU A 65 8.16 -4.31 -13.19
N VAL A 66 8.76 -5.50 -13.30
CA VAL A 66 10.12 -5.75 -12.82
C VAL A 66 11.10 -4.86 -13.55
N THR A 67 11.09 -4.90 -14.89
CA THR A 67 11.98 -4.06 -15.71
C THR A 67 11.79 -2.59 -15.35
N TRP A 68 10.53 -2.10 -15.39
CA TRP A 68 10.25 -0.69 -15.13
C TRP A 68 10.73 -0.19 -13.76
N ARG A 69 10.37 -0.90 -12.67
CA ARG A 69 10.73 -0.47 -11.31
C ARG A 69 12.24 -0.47 -11.07
N GLU A 70 12.96 -1.46 -11.66
CA GLU A 70 14.41 -1.60 -11.54
C GLU A 70 15.14 -0.57 -12.39
N ASP A 71 14.66 -0.29 -13.60
CA ASP A 71 15.22 0.76 -14.47
C ASP A 71 15.03 2.14 -13.84
N VAL A 72 13.86 2.42 -13.28
CA VAL A 72 13.63 3.65 -12.49
C VAL A 72 14.57 3.73 -11.29
N ALA A 73 14.83 2.61 -10.60
CA ALA A 73 15.73 2.58 -9.45
C ALA A 73 17.19 2.86 -9.85
N LYS A 74 17.61 2.46 -11.07
CA LYS A 74 18.96 2.72 -11.62
C LYS A 74 19.06 4.13 -12.18
N ALA A 75 18.10 4.54 -13.04
CA ALA A 75 18.11 5.83 -13.70
C ALA A 75 17.86 7.01 -12.75
N LYS A 76 17.00 6.79 -11.76
CA LYS A 76 16.60 7.75 -10.71
C LYS A 76 15.97 9.04 -11.27
N ARG A 77 15.48 9.88 -10.39
CA ARG A 77 15.13 11.26 -10.68
C ARG A 77 16.28 12.17 -10.22
N LYS A 78 16.57 13.22 -10.95
CA LYS A 78 17.65 14.17 -10.62
C LYS A 78 17.63 14.62 -9.16
N ALA A 79 16.45 14.92 -8.62
CA ALA A 79 16.27 15.34 -7.22
C ALA A 79 16.62 14.26 -6.17
N PHE A 80 16.83 13.01 -6.56
CA PHE A 80 17.14 11.87 -5.70
C PHE A 80 18.29 11.03 -6.26
N ALA A 81 19.16 11.63 -7.10
CA ALA A 81 20.24 10.93 -7.78
C ALA A 81 21.30 10.40 -6.80
N ASP A 82 21.45 11.04 -5.67
CA ASP A 82 22.37 10.74 -4.57
C ASP A 82 21.84 9.72 -3.55
N GLN A 83 20.58 9.24 -3.72
CA GLN A 83 19.94 8.31 -2.79
C GLN A 83 19.83 6.91 -3.38
N PRO A 84 19.92 5.84 -2.56
CA PRO A 84 19.58 4.50 -2.99
C PRO A 84 18.05 4.39 -3.19
N TYR A 85 17.66 3.50 -4.11
CA TYR A 85 16.25 3.18 -4.35
C TYR A 85 15.97 1.73 -3.96
N TRP A 86 14.87 1.53 -3.25
CA TRP A 86 14.34 0.20 -2.93
C TRP A 86 14.19 -0.67 -4.19
N GLY A 87 13.49 -0.20 -5.22
CA GLY A 87 13.37 -0.83 -6.54
C GLY A 87 12.73 -2.22 -6.56
N ARG A 88 12.11 -2.65 -5.46
CA ARG A 88 11.46 -3.94 -5.27
C ARG A 88 9.95 -3.76 -5.08
N PRO A 89 9.11 -4.83 -5.05
CA PRO A 89 7.72 -4.71 -4.64
C PRO A 89 7.64 -4.12 -3.24
N VAL A 90 6.64 -3.27 -3.02
CA VAL A 90 6.42 -2.64 -1.71
C VAL A 90 5.38 -3.45 -0.96
N PRO A 91 5.71 -4.06 0.18
CA PRO A 91 4.77 -4.79 1.02
C PRO A 91 3.75 -3.85 1.67
N GLY A 92 2.75 -4.40 2.35
CA GLY A 92 1.87 -3.61 3.20
C GLY A 92 2.65 -2.96 4.35
N TRP A 93 2.12 -1.86 4.89
CA TRP A 93 2.77 -1.16 5.99
C TRP A 93 1.79 -0.89 7.13
N GLY A 94 2.22 -1.11 8.35
CA GLY A 94 1.50 -0.80 9.57
C GLY A 94 1.26 -2.01 10.46
N SER A 95 0.15 -2.01 11.20
CA SER A 95 -0.18 -3.04 12.19
C SER A 95 -0.43 -4.41 11.54
N GLU A 96 -0.02 -5.46 12.21
CA GLU A 96 -0.40 -6.84 11.88
C GLU A 96 -1.84 -7.17 12.31
N ARG A 97 -2.40 -6.41 13.26
CA ARG A 97 -3.78 -6.52 13.73
C ARG A 97 -4.53 -5.19 13.54
N PRO A 98 -4.71 -4.75 12.29
CA PRO A 98 -5.31 -3.46 12.03
C PRO A 98 -6.81 -3.46 12.31
N ARG A 99 -7.32 -2.37 12.86
CA ARG A 99 -8.76 -2.08 12.92
C ARG A 99 -9.23 -1.35 11.66
N LEU A 100 -8.33 -0.63 11.00
CA LEU A 100 -8.58 0.11 9.77
C LEU A 100 -7.59 -0.31 8.68
N LEU A 101 -8.13 -0.75 7.54
CA LEU A 101 -7.35 -1.04 6.32
C LEU A 101 -7.49 0.15 5.36
N ILE A 102 -6.37 0.62 4.81
CA ILE A 102 -6.34 1.69 3.81
C ILE A 102 -5.83 1.08 2.50
N VAL A 103 -6.66 1.16 1.45
CA VAL A 103 -6.37 0.54 0.15
C VAL A 103 -6.08 1.63 -0.87
N GLY A 104 -4.87 1.61 -1.45
CA GLY A 104 -4.44 2.50 -2.53
C GLY A 104 -4.56 1.87 -3.91
N LEU A 105 -3.68 2.28 -4.84
CA LEU A 105 -3.59 1.73 -6.19
C LEU A 105 -2.31 0.90 -6.37
N ALA A 106 -1.17 1.57 -6.34
CA ALA A 106 0.17 1.01 -6.58
C ALA A 106 1.24 1.99 -6.05
N PRO A 107 2.49 1.51 -5.83
CA PRO A 107 3.62 2.37 -5.51
C PRO A 107 3.90 3.42 -6.58
N ALA A 108 4.23 4.64 -6.17
CA ALA A 108 4.74 5.66 -7.09
C ALA A 108 6.22 5.40 -7.41
N ALA A 109 6.62 5.68 -8.67
CA ALA A 109 7.96 5.38 -9.19
C ALA A 109 9.11 6.04 -8.37
N HIS A 110 8.91 7.28 -7.91
CA HIS A 110 9.90 8.04 -7.12
C HIS A 110 9.47 8.27 -5.66
N GLY A 111 8.32 7.70 -5.26
CA GLY A 111 7.82 7.62 -3.89
C GLY A 111 8.14 6.25 -3.28
N ALA A 112 7.14 5.39 -3.14
CA ALA A 112 7.29 4.10 -2.48
C ALA A 112 8.27 3.14 -3.20
N ASN A 113 8.44 3.22 -4.52
CA ASN A 113 9.49 2.46 -5.23
C ASN A 113 10.92 2.94 -4.87
N ARG A 114 11.08 4.18 -4.40
CA ARG A 114 12.34 4.69 -3.87
C ARG A 114 12.54 4.29 -2.41
N THR A 115 11.51 4.45 -1.60
CA THR A 115 11.61 4.39 -0.14
C THR A 115 11.31 3.01 0.48
N GLY A 116 10.66 2.11 -0.27
CA GLY A 116 10.25 0.79 0.24
C GLY A 116 8.98 0.82 1.12
N ARG A 117 8.36 1.97 1.35
CA ARG A 117 7.16 2.10 2.18
C ARG A 117 6.01 2.77 1.43
N MET A 118 4.80 2.23 1.59
CA MET A 118 3.59 2.75 0.94
C MET A 118 3.36 4.24 1.23
N PHE A 119 2.99 5.01 0.22
CA PHE A 119 2.71 6.46 0.30
C PHE A 119 3.85 7.27 0.93
N THR A 120 5.10 6.85 0.79
CA THR A 120 6.25 7.51 1.42
C THR A 120 7.13 8.18 0.39
N GLY A 121 7.49 9.43 0.63
CA GLY A 121 8.44 10.20 -0.18
C GLY A 121 7.85 10.76 -1.47
N ASP A 122 6.55 10.98 -1.54
CA ASP A 122 5.84 11.70 -2.59
C ASP A 122 4.70 12.56 -2.04
N ARG A 123 4.20 13.50 -2.85
CA ARG A 123 3.17 14.45 -2.42
C ARG A 123 1.84 13.82 -2.00
N SER A 124 1.49 12.66 -2.56
CA SER A 124 0.28 11.94 -2.13
C SER A 124 0.44 11.42 -0.72
N GLY A 125 1.63 10.94 -0.39
CA GLY A 125 2.00 10.51 0.94
C GLY A 125 2.00 11.66 1.95
N ASP A 126 2.54 12.82 1.58
CA ASP A 126 2.56 14.01 2.45
C ASP A 126 1.14 14.37 2.91
N GLN A 127 0.17 14.40 2.00
CA GLN A 127 -1.22 14.70 2.31
C GLN A 127 -1.88 13.60 3.15
N LEU A 128 -1.64 12.34 2.78
CA LEU A 128 -2.21 11.19 3.49
C LEU A 128 -1.72 11.13 4.95
N TYR A 129 -0.40 11.15 5.14
CA TYR A 129 0.16 11.01 6.50
C TYR A 129 -0.11 12.22 7.38
N ALA A 130 -0.17 13.44 6.83
CA ALA A 130 -0.61 14.60 7.57
C ALA A 130 -2.05 14.45 8.10
N ALA A 131 -2.97 13.94 7.27
CA ALA A 131 -4.35 13.67 7.68
C ALA A 131 -4.45 12.51 8.69
N LEU A 132 -3.69 11.43 8.47
CA LEU A 132 -3.63 10.30 9.42
C LEU A 132 -3.10 10.72 10.79
N HIS A 133 -2.11 11.62 10.81
CA HIS A 133 -1.58 12.18 12.06
C HIS A 133 -2.62 13.02 12.79
N ARG A 134 -3.33 13.93 12.09
CA ARG A 134 -4.41 14.73 12.71
C ARG A 134 -5.53 13.86 13.27
N ALA A 135 -5.79 12.70 12.63
CA ALA A 135 -6.72 11.70 13.15
C ALA A 135 -6.17 10.84 14.30
N GLY A 136 -4.86 10.95 14.65
CA GLY A 136 -4.20 10.11 15.66
C GLY A 136 -3.97 8.67 15.22
N LEU A 137 -3.90 8.42 13.91
CA LEU A 137 -3.70 7.10 13.30
C LEU A 137 -2.23 6.79 13.02
N VAL A 138 -1.36 7.79 13.07
CA VAL A 138 0.11 7.68 13.04
C VAL A 138 0.74 8.67 14.01
N ASN A 139 2.00 8.44 14.40
CA ASN A 139 2.72 9.21 15.41
C ASN A 139 3.30 10.55 14.92
N GLN A 140 3.42 10.74 13.60
CA GLN A 140 4.01 11.96 13.02
C GLN A 140 3.36 12.31 11.67
N PRO A 141 3.33 13.60 11.28
CA PRO A 141 2.66 14.05 10.06
C PRO A 141 3.49 13.84 8.77
N ILE A 142 4.76 13.52 8.89
CA ILE A 142 5.72 13.46 7.79
C ILE A 142 6.13 12.01 7.55
N SER A 143 6.27 11.64 6.28
CA SER A 143 6.71 10.32 5.84
C SER A 143 7.75 10.46 4.72
N VAL A 144 9.02 10.37 5.06
CA VAL A 144 10.17 10.66 4.18
C VAL A 144 10.77 9.38 3.61
N ASP A 145 11.06 8.41 4.47
CA ASP A 145 11.63 7.11 4.11
C ASP A 145 11.31 6.04 5.18
N ALA A 146 11.82 4.82 4.99
CA ALA A 146 11.56 3.70 5.91
C ALA A 146 12.21 3.88 7.29
N ALA A 147 13.20 4.76 7.42
CA ALA A 147 13.98 4.98 8.64
C ALA A 147 13.54 6.20 9.47
N ASP A 148 12.45 6.87 9.11
CA ASP A 148 12.01 8.14 9.72
C ASP A 148 11.26 7.99 11.06
N GLY A 149 11.13 6.77 11.58
CA GLY A 149 10.45 6.51 12.86
C GLY A 149 8.92 6.57 12.81
N LEU A 150 8.31 6.64 11.62
CA LEU A 150 6.85 6.60 11.47
C LEU A 150 6.27 5.28 12.01
N ARG A 151 5.24 5.38 12.84
CA ARG A 151 4.52 4.25 13.43
C ARG A 151 3.01 4.37 13.22
N ALA A 152 2.39 3.25 12.89
CA ALA A 152 0.95 3.11 12.69
C ALA A 152 0.23 2.80 14.01
N ASN A 153 -0.92 3.42 14.24
CA ASN A 153 -1.83 3.11 15.33
C ASN A 153 -3.02 2.31 14.80
N ARG A 154 -2.96 0.98 14.88
CA ARG A 154 -4.03 0.05 14.46
C ARG A 154 -4.52 0.22 13.02
N ILE A 155 -3.70 0.80 12.15
CA ILE A 155 -3.96 0.88 10.71
C ILE A 155 -2.98 0.02 9.94
N ARG A 156 -3.39 -0.43 8.73
CA ARG A 156 -2.52 -1.01 7.73
C ARG A 156 -2.83 -0.41 6.37
N ILE A 157 -1.78 -0.05 5.63
CA ILE A 157 -1.87 0.55 4.30
C ILE A 157 -1.38 -0.47 3.27
N VAL A 158 -2.19 -0.72 2.26
CA VAL A 158 -1.93 -1.73 1.23
C VAL A 158 -2.21 -1.18 -0.17
N ALA A 159 -1.62 -1.81 -1.17
CA ALA A 159 -1.95 -1.58 -2.57
C ALA A 159 -2.26 -2.89 -3.29
N PRO A 160 -3.27 -2.94 -4.16
CA PRO A 160 -3.58 -4.12 -4.97
C PRO A 160 -2.44 -4.54 -5.90
N VAL A 161 -1.64 -3.58 -6.37
CA VAL A 161 -0.42 -3.84 -7.14
C VAL A 161 0.78 -3.39 -6.32
N ARG A 162 1.74 -4.28 -6.12
CA ARG A 162 2.88 -4.06 -5.20
C ARG A 162 4.10 -3.42 -5.87
N CYS A 163 4.09 -3.30 -7.18
CA CYS A 163 5.18 -2.68 -7.97
C CYS A 163 4.73 -1.35 -8.56
N ALA A 164 5.64 -0.39 -8.69
CA ALA A 164 5.38 0.83 -9.45
C ALA A 164 5.13 0.48 -10.93
N PRO A 165 3.98 0.84 -11.51
CA PRO A 165 3.71 0.63 -12.92
C PRO A 165 4.10 1.87 -13.75
N PRO A 166 4.47 1.70 -15.04
CA PRO A 166 4.59 2.83 -15.96
C PRO A 166 3.32 3.68 -15.97
N ALA A 167 3.47 5.01 -15.97
CA ALA A 167 2.37 5.98 -15.96
C ALA A 167 1.32 5.77 -14.86
N ASN A 168 1.67 5.11 -13.74
CA ASN A 168 0.75 4.69 -12.67
C ASN A 168 -0.43 3.81 -13.17
N ALA A 169 -0.27 3.12 -14.29
CA ALA A 169 -1.31 2.32 -14.94
C ALA A 169 -0.89 0.83 -15.04
N PRO A 170 -1.23 0.01 -14.04
CA PRO A 170 -1.04 -1.43 -14.14
C PRO A 170 -2.04 -2.05 -15.13
N THR A 171 -1.59 -3.01 -15.93
CA THR A 171 -2.47 -3.75 -16.84
C THR A 171 -3.44 -4.67 -16.07
N PRO A 172 -4.55 -5.11 -16.69
CA PRO A 172 -5.44 -6.11 -16.10
C PRO A 172 -4.70 -7.38 -15.67
N ALA A 173 -3.82 -7.91 -16.53
CA ALA A 173 -3.04 -9.12 -16.24
C ALA A 173 -2.11 -8.93 -15.02
N GLU A 174 -1.45 -7.79 -14.87
CA GLU A 174 -0.61 -7.48 -13.71
C GLU A 174 -1.43 -7.36 -12.42
N ARG A 175 -2.63 -6.80 -12.49
CA ARG A 175 -3.57 -6.74 -11.36
C ARG A 175 -4.02 -8.14 -10.93
N ASP A 176 -4.34 -9.01 -11.90
CA ASP A 176 -4.76 -10.39 -11.62
C ASP A 176 -3.61 -11.22 -11.06
N THR A 177 -2.40 -11.09 -11.62
CA THR A 177 -1.18 -11.74 -11.09
C THR A 177 -0.87 -11.29 -9.66
N CYS A 178 -1.10 -10.00 -9.32
CA CYS A 178 -0.80 -9.47 -8.00
C CYS A 178 -1.91 -9.70 -6.96
N ARG A 179 -3.13 -10.02 -7.41
CA ARG A 179 -4.32 -10.18 -6.56
C ARG A 179 -4.16 -11.19 -5.41
N PRO A 180 -3.47 -12.35 -5.58
CA PRO A 180 -3.31 -13.30 -4.48
C PRO A 180 -2.60 -12.73 -3.26
N TRP A 181 -1.65 -11.79 -3.44
CA TRP A 181 -1.01 -11.10 -2.30
C TRP A 181 -1.99 -10.32 -1.44
N LEU A 182 -2.90 -9.54 -2.08
CA LEU A 182 -3.92 -8.79 -1.34
C LEU A 182 -4.95 -9.73 -0.71
N ALA A 183 -5.32 -10.83 -1.38
CA ALA A 183 -6.24 -11.81 -0.83
C ALA A 183 -5.66 -12.51 0.42
N ALA A 184 -4.36 -12.88 0.38
CA ALA A 184 -3.67 -13.44 1.54
C ALA A 184 -3.57 -12.43 2.69
N GLU A 185 -3.26 -11.17 2.38
CA GLU A 185 -3.21 -10.11 3.39
C GLU A 185 -4.59 -9.92 4.06
N TRP A 186 -5.67 -9.87 3.27
CA TRP A 186 -7.02 -9.83 3.80
C TRP A 186 -7.33 -11.03 4.69
N ARG A 187 -7.02 -12.25 4.26
CA ARG A 187 -7.20 -13.48 5.05
C ARG A 187 -6.54 -13.38 6.42
N LEU A 188 -5.33 -12.80 6.49
CA LEU A 188 -4.54 -12.70 7.72
C LEU A 188 -5.02 -11.59 8.66
N VAL A 189 -5.69 -10.54 8.15
CA VAL A 189 -6.07 -9.37 8.98
C VAL A 189 -7.58 -9.20 9.16
N SER A 190 -8.41 -9.86 8.37
CA SER A 190 -9.86 -9.61 8.27
C SER A 190 -10.62 -9.72 9.59
N GLU A 191 -10.22 -10.65 10.47
CA GLU A 191 -10.85 -10.80 11.79
C GLU A 191 -10.73 -9.56 12.69
N HIS A 192 -9.68 -8.76 12.47
CA HIS A 192 -9.41 -7.54 13.23
C HIS A 192 -10.01 -6.29 12.59
N VAL A 193 -10.16 -6.27 11.26
CA VAL A 193 -10.61 -5.11 10.49
C VAL A 193 -12.07 -4.81 10.77
N ARG A 194 -12.39 -3.53 10.99
CA ARG A 194 -13.76 -3.02 11.19
C ARG A 194 -14.14 -1.98 10.14
N ALA A 195 -13.14 -1.31 9.57
CA ALA A 195 -13.36 -0.35 8.50
C ALA A 195 -12.27 -0.44 7.43
N ILE A 196 -12.63 -0.10 6.19
CA ILE A 196 -11.73 0.01 5.05
C ILE A 196 -11.89 1.41 4.47
N VAL A 197 -10.80 2.12 4.21
CA VAL A 197 -10.80 3.34 3.38
C VAL A 197 -10.23 3.00 2.01
N ALA A 198 -11.02 3.22 0.96
CA ALA A 198 -10.60 3.04 -0.42
C ALA A 198 -10.21 4.39 -1.03
N LEU A 199 -8.92 4.55 -1.37
CA LEU A 199 -8.37 5.76 -1.97
C LEU A 199 -8.56 5.74 -3.50
N GLY A 200 -9.69 6.25 -3.97
CA GLY A 200 -10.09 6.31 -5.37
C GLY A 200 -10.99 5.17 -5.81
N GLY A 201 -11.63 5.37 -6.98
CA GLY A 201 -12.62 4.43 -7.51
C GLY A 201 -12.07 3.03 -7.81
N PHE A 202 -10.79 2.92 -8.20
CA PHE A 202 -10.13 1.64 -8.42
C PHE A 202 -10.01 0.86 -7.10
N ALA A 203 -9.50 1.49 -6.04
CA ALA A 203 -9.39 0.88 -4.72
C ALA A 203 -10.76 0.47 -4.15
N TRP A 204 -11.80 1.27 -4.41
CA TRP A 204 -13.18 0.93 -4.07
C TRP A 204 -13.65 -0.36 -4.72
N GLN A 205 -13.45 -0.49 -6.04
CA GLN A 205 -13.83 -1.71 -6.78
C GLN A 205 -13.07 -2.96 -6.31
N ILE A 206 -11.83 -2.79 -5.89
CA ILE A 206 -11.03 -3.88 -5.31
C ILE A 206 -11.52 -4.22 -3.91
N ALA A 207 -11.77 -3.24 -3.06
CA ALA A 207 -12.27 -3.46 -1.69
C ALA A 207 -13.62 -4.19 -1.68
N LEU A 208 -14.51 -3.88 -2.62
CA LEU A 208 -15.77 -4.60 -2.82
C LEU A 208 -15.60 -6.08 -3.21
N ARG A 209 -14.41 -6.48 -3.68
CA ARG A 209 -14.09 -7.86 -4.08
C ARG A 209 -13.24 -8.60 -3.06
N LEU A 210 -12.85 -7.96 -1.96
CA LEU A 210 -12.14 -8.64 -0.88
C LEU A 210 -13.04 -9.75 -0.35
N PRO A 211 -12.49 -10.95 -0.06
CA PRO A 211 -13.31 -12.09 0.37
C PRO A 211 -14.11 -11.77 1.63
N GLY A 212 -15.36 -11.97 1.52
CA GLY A 212 -16.40 -11.78 2.53
C GLY A 212 -17.70 -11.56 1.77
N PRO A 213 -18.83 -12.19 2.14
CA PRO A 213 -20.07 -11.97 1.43
C PRO A 213 -20.41 -10.48 1.50
N LEU A 214 -20.67 -9.87 0.34
CA LEU A 214 -21.52 -8.68 0.34
C LEU A 214 -22.82 -9.08 1.04
N PRO A 215 -23.42 -8.21 1.87
CA PRO A 215 -24.74 -8.50 2.41
C PRO A 215 -25.66 -8.73 1.23
N ASP A 216 -26.33 -9.85 1.32
CA ASP A 216 -27.48 -10.17 0.52
C ASP A 216 -27.32 -10.47 -0.95
N GLY A 217 -27.62 -11.70 -1.23
CA GLY A 217 -28.33 -12.23 -2.38
C GLY A 217 -28.03 -11.64 -3.76
N ALA A 218 -27.87 -12.50 -4.72
CA ALA A 218 -27.86 -12.14 -6.12
C ALA A 218 -28.91 -11.08 -6.45
N GLY A 219 -28.49 -9.81 -6.65
CA GLY A 219 -29.37 -8.76 -7.11
C GLY A 219 -29.20 -7.36 -6.48
N ALA A 220 -28.56 -7.21 -5.34
CA ALA A 220 -28.36 -5.87 -4.78
C ALA A 220 -27.35 -5.07 -5.63
N PRO A 221 -27.67 -3.81 -6.04
CA PRO A 221 -26.76 -2.99 -6.82
C PRO A 221 -25.50 -2.68 -6.02
N LYS A 222 -24.33 -2.90 -6.64
CA LYS A 222 -23.04 -2.60 -6.00
C LYS A 222 -22.98 -1.12 -5.60
N PRO A 223 -22.55 -0.81 -4.36
CA PRO A 223 -22.42 0.57 -3.92
C PRO A 223 -21.53 1.38 -4.86
N ARG A 224 -22.01 2.56 -5.30
CA ARG A 224 -21.24 3.46 -6.17
C ARG A 224 -20.17 4.18 -5.37
N PHE A 225 -18.99 4.33 -5.98
CA PHE A 225 -17.91 5.12 -5.40
C PHE A 225 -18.28 6.60 -5.30
N GLY A 226 -18.01 7.18 -4.15
CA GLY A 226 -18.06 8.62 -3.91
C GLY A 226 -17.18 8.99 -2.73
N HIS A 227 -16.73 10.23 -2.66
CA HIS A 227 -16.01 10.72 -1.48
C HIS A 227 -16.97 10.78 -0.28
N GLY A 228 -16.55 10.26 0.88
CA GLY A 228 -17.38 10.20 2.09
C GLY A 228 -18.50 9.14 2.06
N VAL A 229 -18.72 8.45 0.93
CA VAL A 229 -19.71 7.38 0.87
C VAL A 229 -19.28 6.23 1.76
N VAL A 230 -20.23 5.74 2.57
CA VAL A 230 -20.05 4.56 3.43
C VAL A 230 -20.94 3.44 2.90
N ALA A 231 -20.36 2.26 2.73
CA ALA A 231 -21.08 1.03 2.42
C ALA A 231 -20.80 -0.03 3.49
N GLU A 232 -21.78 -0.87 3.79
CA GLU A 232 -21.60 -2.03 4.64
C GLU A 232 -21.22 -3.24 3.79
N LEU A 233 -20.16 -3.93 4.17
CA LEU A 233 -19.81 -5.22 3.60
C LEU A 233 -20.39 -6.33 4.48
N GLY A 234 -20.74 -7.49 3.91
CA GLY A 234 -21.50 -8.55 4.58
C GLY A 234 -20.90 -9.17 5.84
N THR A 235 -19.72 -8.71 6.22
CA THR A 235 -19.03 -9.11 7.45
C THR A 235 -19.16 -8.08 8.59
N GLY A 236 -20.02 -7.06 8.41
CA GLY A 236 -20.11 -5.92 9.34
C GLY A 236 -18.97 -4.90 9.19
N VAL A 237 -18.08 -5.10 8.21
CA VAL A 237 -17.01 -4.16 7.87
C VAL A 237 -17.58 -2.98 7.11
N ARG A 238 -17.20 -1.77 7.48
CA ARG A 238 -17.58 -0.53 6.79
C ARG A 238 -16.55 -0.15 5.73
N LEU A 239 -16.99 0.08 4.49
CA LEU A 239 -16.15 0.57 3.41
C LEU A 239 -16.42 2.06 3.18
N LEU A 240 -15.39 2.90 3.30
CA LEU A 240 -15.45 4.33 3.07
C LEU A 240 -14.74 4.70 1.77
N GLY A 241 -15.40 5.49 0.93
CA GLY A 241 -14.79 6.08 -0.27
C GLY A 241 -14.06 7.38 0.06
N CYS A 242 -12.84 7.49 -0.43
CA CYS A 242 -12.05 8.72 -0.38
C CYS A 242 -11.51 9.04 -1.77
N TYR A 243 -11.59 10.28 -2.26
CA TYR A 243 -10.83 10.66 -3.44
C TYR A 243 -9.34 10.43 -3.19
N HIS A 244 -8.63 9.95 -4.22
CA HIS A 244 -7.20 9.68 -4.08
C HIS A 244 -6.45 10.98 -3.79
N PRO A 245 -5.52 11.01 -2.79
CA PRO A 245 -4.76 12.21 -2.44
C PRO A 245 -3.65 12.51 -3.46
N SER A 246 -3.98 12.37 -4.76
CA SER A 246 -3.08 12.68 -5.86
C SER A 246 -2.84 14.18 -5.95
N GLN A 247 -1.67 14.55 -6.46
CA GLN A 247 -1.33 15.94 -6.72
C GLN A 247 -2.40 16.64 -7.54
N GLN A 248 -2.97 15.98 -8.55
CA GLN A 248 -4.03 16.52 -9.39
C GLN A 248 -5.29 16.85 -8.57
N ASN A 249 -5.80 15.91 -7.75
CA ASN A 249 -7.02 16.16 -6.97
C ASN A 249 -6.81 17.23 -5.90
N MET A 250 -5.64 17.29 -5.28
CA MET A 250 -5.31 18.34 -4.31
C MET A 250 -5.16 19.70 -4.96
N PHE A 251 -4.49 19.77 -6.13
CA PHE A 251 -4.24 21.03 -6.83
C PHE A 251 -5.50 21.65 -7.44
N THR A 252 -6.44 20.82 -7.90
CA THR A 252 -7.72 21.26 -8.46
C THR A 252 -8.79 21.54 -7.40
N GLY A 253 -8.49 21.34 -6.11
CA GLY A 253 -9.47 21.50 -5.03
C GLY A 253 -10.55 20.40 -5.01
N ARG A 254 -10.44 19.37 -5.86
CA ARG A 254 -11.36 18.21 -5.82
C ARG A 254 -11.26 17.44 -4.51
N LEU A 255 -10.09 17.45 -3.90
CA LEU A 255 -9.84 16.95 -2.56
C LEU A 255 -9.10 18.02 -1.77
N THR A 256 -9.55 18.29 -0.56
CA THR A 256 -8.92 19.25 0.36
C THR A 256 -8.42 18.56 1.62
N PRO A 257 -7.50 19.16 2.39
CA PRO A 257 -7.09 18.63 3.69
C PRO A 257 -8.27 18.40 4.64
N ALA A 258 -9.24 19.30 4.69
CA ALA A 258 -10.44 19.16 5.54
C ALA A 258 -11.29 17.94 5.15
N MET A 259 -11.44 17.68 3.86
CA MET A 259 -12.14 16.48 3.36
C MET A 259 -11.42 15.19 3.76
N LEU A 260 -10.08 15.17 3.74
CA LEU A 260 -9.29 14.03 4.24
C LEU A 260 -9.50 13.84 5.74
N ASP A 261 -9.50 14.92 6.51
CA ASP A 261 -9.70 14.89 7.97
C ASP A 261 -11.07 14.32 8.32
N GLU A 262 -12.11 14.73 7.60
CA GLU A 262 -13.47 14.22 7.77
C GLU A 262 -13.54 12.70 7.50
N VAL A 263 -12.97 12.22 6.38
CA VAL A 263 -12.95 10.79 6.06
C VAL A 263 -12.19 9.99 7.10
N PHE A 264 -10.98 10.42 7.49
CA PHE A 264 -10.18 9.66 8.47
C PHE A 264 -10.72 9.76 9.89
N GLY A 265 -11.33 10.89 10.26
CA GLY A 265 -12.07 11.03 11.52
C GLY A 265 -13.28 10.07 11.60
N ASN A 266 -14.04 9.95 10.51
CA ASN A 266 -15.13 8.99 10.42
C ASN A 266 -14.62 7.54 10.40
N ALA A 267 -13.59 7.24 9.60
CA ALA A 267 -12.98 5.91 9.54
C ALA A 267 -12.46 5.44 10.91
N LYS A 268 -11.81 6.33 11.67
CA LYS A 268 -11.35 6.08 13.05
C LYS A 268 -12.50 5.67 13.96
N LYS A 269 -13.62 6.41 13.92
CA LYS A 269 -14.83 6.12 14.71
C LYS A 269 -15.41 4.74 14.34
N LEU A 270 -15.60 4.48 13.04
CA LEU A 270 -16.13 3.20 12.55
C LEU A 270 -15.21 2.01 12.86
N ALA A 271 -13.89 2.24 12.86
CA ALA A 271 -12.91 1.23 13.27
C ALA A 271 -12.82 1.03 14.80
N GLY A 272 -13.46 1.87 15.60
CA GLY A 272 -13.39 1.83 17.07
C GLY A 272 -11.95 2.04 17.58
N ILE A 273 -11.19 2.92 16.94
CA ILE A 273 -9.84 3.32 17.39
C ILE A 273 -9.99 4.55 18.29
N ARG A 274 -9.44 4.50 19.49
CA ARG A 274 -9.42 5.61 20.46
C ARG A 274 -8.24 6.53 20.25
#